data_34d7da37e4bef199018211c4326ec474
#
_entry.id   34d7da37e4bef199018211c4326ec474
#
_cell.length_a   1.000
_cell.length_b   1.000
_cell.length_c   1.000
_cell.angle_alpha   90.00
_cell.angle_beta   90.00
_cell.angle_gamma   90.00
#
_symmetry.space_group_name_H-M   'P 1'
#
loop_
_entity.id
_entity.type
_entity.pdbx_description
1 polymer ?
#
loop_
_entity_poly.entity_id
_entity_poly.type
_entity_poly.pdbx_seq_one_letter_code
_entity_poly.pdbx_strand_id
1 'polypeptide(L)'
;YQDNPQPPRIQRINNALTRELAHELPPISITTREKLTDWSDFLKWKRKLVSEKTRGLRFIQREWQDDRIVFKVIGESEEYLRDVHRSLSRQDVMAFDLNVSVDAWTFRIDDRDSAKRAPRGFELGQPEAMTKLGPQADKIKDCEWPTPFFAEVAVGLSEDDQDQMTVAEDVPATQRMLLSRIPEQGFLSVSAAGDLALIRRHEMAIKRLQDQGGYAPYLSSYLFDVKQAKNPTTTEKVSQWFRDDLNPFQKEAVEKIITAPDLCLIQGPPGTGKTTVIAEAIMQLARRGERVLLASQAHTAVDNALDRLGKHPDLRVIRLARDLDKVSGEGKSFVQQAALSRYYSSLAEHSEERFLRPWHESSERLNQLQSWLDRAEYVRRDIGDAEQGIVRFEQDRARGKLERDRAWQRLQEQAQKNQDVKQRRNRLLAFKEFLVAGDGDIPEGWSLPEP
;
A
#
# COMPACT_ATOMS: atom_id res chain seq x y z
N TYR A 1 7.27 20.78 -34.53
CA TYR A 1 6.67 21.44 -33.32
C TYR A 1 5.21 21.73 -33.62
N GLN A 2 4.37 20.72 -33.64
CA GLN A 2 2.92 20.89 -33.65
C GLN A 2 2.31 19.73 -32.85
N ASP A 3 1.39 20.11 -31.98
CA ASP A 3 0.49 19.23 -31.25
C ASP A 3 1.11 18.31 -30.17
N ASN A 4 1.52 18.96 -29.09
CA ASN A 4 1.60 18.26 -27.80
C ASN A 4 0.17 18.25 -27.23
N PRO A 5 -0.56 17.11 -27.25
CA PRO A 5 -1.89 17.06 -26.69
C PRO A 5 -1.77 17.36 -25.20
N GLN A 6 -2.49 18.36 -24.72
CA GLN A 6 -2.55 18.67 -23.30
C GLN A 6 -2.93 17.40 -22.55
N PRO A 7 -2.24 17.07 -21.45
CA PRO A 7 -2.58 15.90 -20.68
C PRO A 7 -4.04 16.00 -20.24
N PRO A 8 -4.80 14.88 -20.29
CA PRO A 8 -6.20 14.89 -19.92
C PRO A 8 -6.34 15.43 -18.50
N ARG A 9 -7.14 16.49 -18.32
CA ARG A 9 -7.46 17.01 -17.00
C ARG A 9 -8.18 15.91 -16.23
N ILE A 10 -7.56 15.39 -15.19
CA ILE A 10 -8.21 14.47 -14.25
C ILE A 10 -9.21 15.31 -13.46
N GLN A 11 -10.46 15.28 -13.89
CA GLN A 11 -11.57 15.83 -13.10
C GLN A 11 -12.00 14.79 -12.07
N ARG A 12 -12.14 15.24 -10.84
CA ARG A 12 -12.74 14.41 -9.79
C ARG A 12 -14.20 14.14 -10.17
N ILE A 13 -14.57 12.87 -10.26
CA ILE A 13 -15.99 12.49 -10.40
C ILE A 13 -16.66 12.83 -9.07
N ASN A 14 -17.45 13.89 -9.06
CA ASN A 14 -18.26 14.27 -7.92
C ASN A 14 -19.68 13.70 -8.07
N ASN A 15 -20.46 13.74 -7.00
CA ASN A 15 -21.83 13.22 -7.01
C ASN A 15 -22.77 13.91 -8.02
N ALA A 16 -22.47 15.15 -8.42
CA ALA A 16 -23.23 15.86 -9.44
C ALA A 16 -22.97 15.29 -10.83
N LEU A 17 -21.69 15.10 -11.18
CA LEU A 17 -21.30 14.49 -12.46
C LEU A 17 -21.81 13.03 -12.55
N THR A 18 -21.77 12.28 -11.46
CA THR A 18 -22.33 10.92 -11.40
C THR A 18 -23.82 10.91 -11.66
N ARG A 19 -24.57 11.91 -11.15
CA ARG A 19 -26.03 12.04 -11.41
C ARG A 19 -26.32 12.41 -12.86
N GLU A 20 -25.57 13.33 -13.44
CA GLU A 20 -25.70 13.70 -14.86
C GLU A 20 -25.43 12.50 -15.77
N LEU A 21 -24.34 11.76 -15.53
CA LEU A 21 -24.02 10.55 -16.29
C LEU A 21 -25.01 9.41 -16.05
N ALA A 22 -25.63 9.31 -14.88
CA ALA A 22 -26.61 8.27 -14.58
C ALA A 22 -27.86 8.34 -15.48
N HIS A 23 -28.21 9.50 -16.01
CA HIS A 23 -29.31 9.66 -16.96
C HIS A 23 -29.00 9.09 -18.35
N GLU A 24 -27.73 8.99 -18.71
CA GLU A 24 -27.28 8.43 -19.99
C GLU A 24 -27.00 6.92 -19.91
N LEU A 25 -27.00 6.34 -18.71
CA LEU A 25 -26.74 4.92 -18.50
C LEU A 25 -28.04 4.11 -18.68
N PRO A 26 -27.96 2.94 -19.32
CA PRO A 26 -29.12 2.07 -19.40
C PRO A 26 -29.55 1.65 -17.97
N PRO A 27 -30.86 1.57 -17.71
CA PRO A 27 -31.38 1.18 -16.41
C PRO A 27 -30.90 -0.23 -16.05
N ILE A 28 -30.52 -0.44 -14.79
CA ILE A 28 -30.15 -1.75 -14.28
C ILE A 28 -31.35 -2.69 -14.44
N SER A 29 -31.14 -3.88 -15.01
CA SER A 29 -32.19 -4.89 -15.17
C SER A 29 -32.72 -5.33 -13.81
N ILE A 30 -33.97 -5.81 -13.80
CA ILE A 30 -34.62 -6.34 -12.58
C ILE A 30 -33.78 -7.46 -11.99
N THR A 31 -33.30 -8.41 -12.81
CA THR A 31 -32.46 -9.52 -12.38
C THR A 31 -31.18 -9.03 -11.73
N THR A 32 -30.49 -8.04 -12.29
CA THR A 32 -29.30 -7.46 -11.71
C THR A 32 -29.60 -6.79 -10.37
N ARG A 33 -30.70 -6.07 -10.27
CA ARG A 33 -31.13 -5.41 -9.02
C ARG A 33 -31.43 -6.42 -7.91
N GLU A 34 -32.15 -7.49 -8.23
CA GLU A 34 -32.42 -8.57 -7.28
C GLU A 34 -31.12 -9.21 -6.78
N LYS A 35 -30.21 -9.56 -7.68
CA LYS A 35 -28.93 -10.16 -7.30
C LYS A 35 -28.06 -9.22 -6.45
N LEU A 36 -28.03 -7.93 -6.74
CA LEU A 36 -27.32 -6.96 -5.91
C LEU A 36 -27.96 -6.83 -4.52
N THR A 37 -29.29 -6.98 -4.43
CA THR A 37 -30.01 -7.00 -3.14
C THR A 37 -29.65 -8.25 -2.35
N ASP A 38 -29.71 -9.44 -2.99
CA ASP A 38 -29.31 -10.72 -2.36
C ASP A 38 -27.88 -10.63 -1.79
N TRP A 39 -26.95 -10.06 -2.54
CA TRP A 39 -25.57 -9.85 -2.09
C TRP A 39 -25.46 -8.85 -0.92
N SER A 40 -26.25 -7.78 -0.96
CA SER A 40 -26.31 -6.82 0.15
C SER A 40 -26.80 -7.47 1.43
N ASP A 41 -27.85 -8.28 1.34
CA ASP A 41 -28.41 -8.99 2.49
C ASP A 41 -27.47 -10.09 3.02
N PHE A 42 -26.78 -10.79 2.12
CA PHE A 42 -25.71 -11.71 2.50
C PHE A 42 -24.58 -11.00 3.29
N LEU A 43 -24.15 -9.81 2.86
CA LEU A 43 -23.13 -9.05 3.56
C LEU A 43 -23.60 -8.57 4.94
N LYS A 44 -24.86 -8.16 5.06
CA LYS A 44 -25.47 -7.83 6.36
C LYS A 44 -25.48 -9.04 7.29
N TRP A 45 -25.93 -10.20 6.77
CA TRP A 45 -25.90 -11.45 7.52
C TRP A 45 -24.47 -11.84 7.92
N LYS A 46 -23.51 -11.76 6.99
CA LYS A 46 -22.11 -12.06 7.28
C LYS A 46 -21.53 -11.12 8.34
N ARG A 47 -21.86 -9.83 8.30
CA ARG A 47 -21.49 -8.86 9.33
C ARG A 47 -22.02 -9.27 10.70
N LYS A 48 -23.31 -9.58 10.77
CA LYS A 48 -23.94 -10.07 12.01
C LYS A 48 -23.26 -11.34 12.53
N LEU A 49 -22.96 -12.29 11.64
CA LEU A 49 -22.28 -13.53 11.99
C LEU A 49 -20.87 -13.29 12.58
N VAL A 50 -20.09 -12.38 12.00
CA VAL A 50 -18.76 -12.01 12.52
C VAL A 50 -18.90 -11.37 13.88
N SER A 51 -19.82 -10.43 14.07
CA SER A 51 -20.05 -9.77 15.38
C SER A 51 -20.53 -10.75 16.45
N GLU A 52 -21.43 -11.67 16.10
CA GLU A 52 -21.98 -12.66 17.05
C GLU A 52 -20.97 -13.78 17.40
N LYS A 53 -20.11 -14.16 16.47
CA LYS A 53 -19.10 -15.21 16.70
C LYS A 53 -17.87 -14.70 17.42
N THR A 54 -17.63 -13.40 17.42
CA THR A 54 -16.48 -12.84 18.13
C THR A 54 -16.73 -12.90 19.63
N ARG A 55 -16.02 -13.79 20.30
CA ARG A 55 -16.08 -14.01 21.74
C ARG A 55 -14.77 -13.60 22.36
N GLY A 56 -14.81 -13.18 23.62
CA GLY A 56 -13.62 -12.83 24.39
C GLY A 56 -13.64 -13.39 25.78
N LEU A 57 -12.46 -13.71 26.31
CA LEU A 57 -12.26 -14.04 27.72
C LEU A 57 -12.13 -12.74 28.49
N ARG A 58 -13.00 -12.49 29.46
CA ARG A 58 -12.83 -11.34 30.34
C ARG A 58 -11.70 -11.60 31.29
N PHE A 59 -10.75 -10.66 31.39
CA PHE A 59 -9.71 -10.69 32.42
C PHE A 59 -9.86 -9.55 33.41
N ILE A 60 -9.49 -9.84 34.67
CA ILE A 60 -9.58 -8.91 35.78
C ILE A 60 -8.22 -8.52 36.35
N GLN A 61 -7.19 -9.24 35.98
CA GLN A 61 -5.81 -9.01 36.39
C GLN A 61 -4.87 -9.51 35.31
N ARG A 62 -3.74 -8.86 35.20
CA ARG A 62 -2.61 -9.26 34.36
C ARG A 62 -1.33 -9.16 35.16
N GLU A 63 -0.42 -10.08 34.94
CA GLU A 63 0.91 -10.04 35.52
C GLU A 63 1.94 -10.65 34.59
N TRP A 64 3.19 -10.23 34.74
CA TRP A 64 4.28 -10.80 33.98
C TRP A 64 4.85 -12.00 34.73
N GLN A 65 4.94 -13.16 34.09
CA GLN A 65 5.57 -14.37 34.60
C GLN A 65 6.53 -14.92 33.55
N ASP A 66 7.79 -15.05 33.92
CA ASP A 66 8.89 -15.47 33.05
C ASP A 66 8.98 -14.62 31.77
N ASP A 67 8.65 -15.20 30.63
CA ASP A 67 8.64 -14.57 29.30
C ASP A 67 7.23 -14.28 28.76
N ARG A 68 6.18 -14.40 29.59
CA ARG A 68 4.77 -14.36 29.22
C ARG A 68 3.96 -13.47 30.12
N ILE A 69 2.78 -13.10 29.60
CA ILE A 69 1.79 -12.35 30.36
C ILE A 69 0.68 -13.32 30.76
N VAL A 70 0.48 -13.46 32.04
CA VAL A 70 -0.58 -14.30 32.61
C VAL A 70 -1.77 -13.43 32.92
N PHE A 71 -2.90 -13.80 32.35
CA PHE A 71 -4.19 -13.17 32.55
C PHE A 71 -5.08 -14.01 33.46
N LYS A 72 -5.61 -13.41 34.51
CA LYS A 72 -6.65 -14.03 35.33
C LYS A 72 -7.98 -13.74 34.66
N VAL A 73 -8.56 -14.76 34.05
CA VAL A 73 -9.84 -14.68 33.33
C VAL A 73 -11.00 -15.18 34.20
N ILE A 74 -12.20 -14.66 33.92
CA ILE A 74 -13.42 -15.02 34.62
C ILE A 74 -14.53 -15.35 33.62
N GLY A 75 -15.45 -16.22 34.03
CA GLY A 75 -16.61 -16.59 33.25
C GLY A 75 -17.69 -17.21 34.13
N GLU A 76 -18.88 -17.41 33.59
CA GLU A 76 -20.03 -17.98 34.26
C GLU A 76 -19.84 -19.44 34.61
N SER A 77 -19.03 -20.17 33.84
CA SER A 77 -18.75 -21.59 34.07
C SER A 77 -17.40 -22.00 33.48
N GLU A 78 -16.90 -23.17 33.93
CA GLU A 78 -15.71 -23.78 33.35
C GLU A 78 -15.90 -24.11 31.88
N GLU A 79 -17.08 -24.61 31.49
CA GLU A 79 -17.41 -24.94 30.10
C GLU A 79 -17.34 -23.72 29.19
N TYR A 80 -17.91 -22.61 29.63
CA TYR A 80 -17.84 -21.33 28.90
C TYR A 80 -16.39 -20.91 28.69
N LEU A 81 -15.57 -20.89 29.74
CA LEU A 81 -14.16 -20.49 29.60
C LEU A 81 -13.39 -21.42 28.66
N ARG A 82 -13.61 -22.75 28.76
CA ARG A 82 -12.96 -23.72 27.86
C ARG A 82 -13.38 -23.57 26.41
N ASP A 83 -14.65 -23.30 26.15
CA ASP A 83 -15.18 -23.13 24.80
C ASP A 83 -14.63 -21.87 24.14
N VAL A 84 -14.65 -20.74 24.87
CA VAL A 84 -14.10 -19.49 24.33
C VAL A 84 -12.58 -19.62 24.15
N HIS A 85 -11.87 -20.17 25.11
CA HIS A 85 -10.44 -20.41 25.03
C HIS A 85 -10.07 -21.27 23.80
N ARG A 86 -10.81 -22.36 23.55
CA ARG A 86 -10.61 -23.25 22.40
C ARG A 86 -10.77 -22.49 21.07
N SER A 87 -11.66 -21.49 21.02
CA SER A 87 -11.83 -20.64 19.83
C SER A 87 -10.68 -19.68 19.61
N LEU A 88 -9.98 -19.27 20.69
CA LEU A 88 -8.86 -18.32 20.66
C LEU A 88 -7.50 -19.00 20.47
N SER A 89 -7.35 -20.27 20.92
CA SER A 89 -6.06 -20.96 21.04
C SER A 89 -5.30 -21.21 19.71
N ARG A 90 -5.89 -20.91 18.57
CA ARG A 90 -5.26 -21.06 17.25
C ARG A 90 -4.96 -19.75 16.53
N GLN A 91 -5.15 -18.64 17.23
CA GLN A 91 -5.03 -17.31 16.65
C GLN A 91 -4.34 -16.39 17.65
N ASP A 92 -3.63 -15.40 17.12
CA ASP A 92 -3.10 -14.33 17.94
C ASP A 92 -4.26 -13.52 18.51
N VAL A 93 -4.16 -13.19 19.78
CA VAL A 93 -5.21 -12.47 20.50
C VAL A 93 -4.83 -11.02 20.72
N MET A 94 -5.83 -10.21 20.97
CA MET A 94 -5.67 -8.83 21.38
C MET A 94 -6.28 -8.62 22.75
N ALA A 95 -5.61 -7.84 23.59
CA ALA A 95 -6.16 -7.36 24.84
C ALA A 95 -6.92 -6.05 24.59
N PHE A 96 -8.22 -6.05 24.89
CA PHE A 96 -9.10 -4.89 24.74
C PHE A 96 -9.51 -4.34 26.10
N ASP A 97 -9.73 -3.03 26.17
CA ASP A 97 -10.31 -2.36 27.33
C ASP A 97 -11.80 -2.76 27.51
N LEU A 98 -12.32 -2.63 28.73
CA LEU A 98 -13.74 -2.83 29.07
C LEU A 98 -14.71 -2.01 28.21
N ASN A 99 -14.28 -0.84 27.74
CA ASN A 99 -15.08 0.04 26.88
C ASN A 99 -15.44 -0.56 25.50
N VAL A 100 -14.87 -1.71 25.17
CA VAL A 100 -15.14 -2.41 23.90
C VAL A 100 -16.44 -3.22 23.95
N SER A 101 -16.93 -3.55 25.13
CA SER A 101 -18.14 -4.34 25.29
C SER A 101 -19.33 -3.48 25.73
N VAL A 102 -20.49 -3.77 25.16
CA VAL A 102 -21.76 -3.19 25.61
C VAL A 102 -22.16 -3.73 26.99
N ASP A 103 -21.71 -4.94 27.29
CA ASP A 103 -21.90 -5.64 28.55
C ASP A 103 -20.54 -5.84 29.21
N ALA A 104 -20.43 -5.45 30.48
CA ALA A 104 -19.20 -5.59 31.26
C ALA A 104 -18.70 -7.04 31.40
N TRP A 105 -19.54 -8.02 31.10
CA TRP A 105 -19.27 -9.45 31.31
C TRP A 105 -19.05 -10.24 30.02
N THR A 106 -19.63 -9.78 28.92
CA THR A 106 -19.49 -10.42 27.61
C THR A 106 -18.80 -9.53 26.61
N PHE A 107 -17.84 -10.08 25.88
CA PHE A 107 -17.22 -9.37 24.80
C PHE A 107 -18.17 -9.30 23.59
N ARG A 108 -18.55 -8.09 23.18
CA ARG A 108 -19.33 -7.83 21.98
C ARG A 108 -18.76 -6.64 21.24
N ILE A 109 -18.59 -6.79 19.94
CA ILE A 109 -18.26 -5.66 19.08
C ILE A 109 -19.57 -4.98 18.71
N ASP A 110 -19.76 -3.73 19.17
CA ASP A 110 -20.93 -2.95 18.76
C ASP A 110 -20.82 -2.57 17.28
N ASP A 111 -21.74 -3.07 16.47
CA ASP A 111 -21.79 -2.86 15.02
C ASP A 111 -22.05 -1.38 14.65
N ARG A 112 -22.65 -0.58 15.54
CA ARG A 112 -22.92 0.85 15.30
C ARG A 112 -21.68 1.70 15.39
N ASP A 113 -20.71 1.35 16.25
CA ASP A 113 -19.46 2.09 16.41
C ASP A 113 -18.30 1.52 15.57
N SER A 114 -18.35 0.27 15.15
CA SER A 114 -17.38 -0.36 14.28
C SER A 114 -17.24 0.35 12.92
N ALA A 115 -18.26 1.10 12.52
CA ALA A 115 -18.22 1.91 11.31
C ALA A 115 -17.24 3.10 11.39
N LYS A 116 -16.90 3.58 12.60
CA LYS A 116 -16.11 4.79 12.80
C LYS A 116 -14.72 4.54 13.40
N ARG A 117 -14.58 3.55 14.29
CA ARG A 117 -13.28 3.18 14.88
C ARG A 117 -13.30 1.68 15.22
N ALA A 118 -12.42 0.90 14.61
CA ALA A 118 -12.13 -0.43 15.15
C ALA A 118 -11.60 -0.27 16.57
N PRO A 119 -12.07 -1.10 17.55
CA PRO A 119 -11.55 -1.04 18.90
C PRO A 119 -10.04 -1.27 18.85
N ARG A 120 -9.29 -0.39 19.52
CA ARG A 120 -7.84 -0.53 19.63
C ARG A 120 -7.56 -1.49 20.77
N GLY A 121 -6.90 -2.59 20.42
CA GLY A 121 -6.39 -3.54 21.40
C GLY A 121 -4.86 -3.58 21.35
N PHE A 122 -4.27 -4.18 22.35
CA PHE A 122 -2.87 -4.54 22.39
C PHE A 122 -2.71 -5.94 21.79
N GLU A 123 -1.89 -6.08 20.77
CA GLU A 123 -1.66 -7.33 20.05
C GLU A 123 -0.74 -8.25 20.87
N LEU A 124 -1.14 -9.51 20.99
CA LEU A 124 -0.45 -10.55 21.73
C LEU A 124 -0.34 -11.79 20.87
N GLY A 125 0.50 -12.73 21.26
CA GLY A 125 0.60 -14.03 20.62
C GLY A 125 -0.58 -14.96 20.93
N GLN A 126 -0.39 -16.25 20.69
CA GLN A 126 -1.41 -17.26 20.94
C GLN A 126 -1.54 -17.58 22.44
N PRO A 127 -2.78 -17.77 22.96
CA PRO A 127 -2.99 -18.17 24.32
C PRO A 127 -2.64 -19.65 24.51
N GLU A 128 -2.01 -19.94 25.63
CA GLU A 128 -1.70 -21.30 26.06
C GLU A 128 -2.87 -21.98 26.78
N ALA A 129 -2.63 -23.21 27.20
CA ALA A 129 -3.63 -23.98 28.00
C ALA A 129 -4.00 -23.23 29.27
N MET A 130 -5.28 -23.22 29.58
CA MET A 130 -5.77 -22.66 30.84
C MET A 130 -5.29 -23.48 32.04
N THR A 131 -4.87 -22.78 33.08
CA THR A 131 -4.44 -23.36 34.35
C THR A 131 -5.24 -22.80 35.52
N LYS A 132 -5.04 -23.36 36.71
CA LYS A 132 -5.67 -22.91 37.98
C LYS A 132 -7.18 -22.70 37.88
N LEU A 133 -7.86 -23.65 37.27
CA LEU A 133 -9.32 -23.64 37.13
C LEU A 133 -10.00 -23.83 38.49
N GLY A 134 -10.96 -22.96 38.83
CA GLY A 134 -11.74 -23.13 40.06
C GLY A 134 -12.81 -22.07 40.30
N PRO A 135 -13.85 -22.35 41.03
CA PRO A 135 -14.82 -21.38 41.49
C PRO A 135 -14.22 -20.53 42.62
N GLN A 136 -14.42 -19.20 42.58
CA GLN A 136 -14.07 -18.29 43.68
C GLN A 136 -15.22 -17.32 43.91
N ALA A 137 -15.92 -17.49 45.02
CA ALA A 137 -17.15 -16.76 45.30
C ALA A 137 -16.96 -15.31 45.80
N ASP A 138 -15.80 -14.94 46.38
CA ASP A 138 -15.78 -13.81 47.32
C ASP A 138 -15.12 -12.52 46.81
N LYS A 139 -14.77 -12.38 45.53
CA LYS A 139 -13.89 -11.28 45.13
C LYS A 139 -14.44 -10.23 44.15
N ILE A 140 -15.64 -10.40 43.58
CA ILE A 140 -16.22 -9.43 42.67
C ILE A 140 -17.59 -9.01 43.14
N LYS A 141 -17.70 -7.76 43.62
CA LYS A 141 -18.92 -7.23 44.23
C LYS A 141 -20.10 -7.03 43.27
N ASP A 142 -19.87 -6.93 41.96
CA ASP A 142 -20.89 -6.60 40.96
C ASP A 142 -20.96 -7.65 39.85
N CYS A 143 -20.76 -8.94 40.20
CA CYS A 143 -20.87 -10.04 39.25
C CYS A 143 -22.32 -10.48 39.10
N GLU A 144 -22.86 -10.52 37.90
CA GLU A 144 -24.21 -11.05 37.63
C GLU A 144 -24.31 -12.58 37.93
N TRP A 145 -23.15 -13.25 38.00
CA TRP A 145 -23.08 -14.68 38.27
C TRP A 145 -22.92 -14.96 39.75
N PRO A 146 -23.73 -15.84 40.29
CA PRO A 146 -23.69 -16.15 41.74
C PRO A 146 -22.36 -16.79 42.16
N THR A 147 -21.65 -17.46 41.26
CA THR A 147 -20.35 -18.07 41.54
C THR A 147 -19.48 -18.01 40.28
N PRO A 148 -18.69 -16.94 40.09
CA PRO A 148 -17.82 -16.83 38.90
C PRO A 148 -16.73 -17.91 38.93
N PHE A 149 -16.43 -18.46 37.78
CA PHE A 149 -15.35 -19.41 37.57
C PHE A 149 -14.10 -18.66 37.11
N PHE A 150 -12.95 -18.99 37.71
CA PHE A 150 -11.68 -18.35 37.43
C PHE A 150 -10.71 -19.32 36.77
N ALA A 151 -9.90 -18.80 35.84
CA ALA A 151 -8.78 -19.50 35.26
C ALA A 151 -7.61 -18.55 35.03
N GLU A 152 -6.44 -19.09 34.80
CA GLU A 152 -5.27 -18.35 34.33
C GLU A 152 -4.93 -18.79 32.91
N VAL A 153 -4.66 -17.81 32.06
CA VAL A 153 -4.25 -18.00 30.66
C VAL A 153 -2.94 -17.25 30.41
N ALA A 154 -1.89 -17.98 30.13
CA ALA A 154 -0.62 -17.40 29.70
C ALA A 154 -0.69 -17.08 28.22
N VAL A 155 -0.19 -15.91 27.83
CA VAL A 155 -0.15 -15.45 26.45
C VAL A 155 1.24 -14.91 26.15
N GLY A 156 1.84 -15.35 25.05
CA GLY A 156 3.11 -14.83 24.56
C GLY A 156 2.96 -13.41 24.02
N LEU A 157 4.09 -12.75 23.78
CA LEU A 157 4.13 -11.48 23.07
C LEU A 157 3.91 -11.67 21.57
N SER A 158 3.52 -10.62 20.87
CA SER A 158 3.58 -10.55 19.41
C SER A 158 5.03 -10.66 18.90
N GLU A 159 5.23 -11.04 17.64
CA GLU A 159 6.57 -11.15 17.05
C GLU A 159 7.36 -9.84 17.19
N ASP A 160 6.74 -8.69 16.92
CA ASP A 160 7.36 -7.37 17.02
C ASP A 160 7.81 -7.02 18.46
N ASP A 161 7.00 -7.37 19.45
CA ASP A 161 7.31 -7.10 20.86
C ASP A 161 8.33 -8.12 21.42
N GLN A 162 8.39 -9.35 20.90
CA GLN A 162 9.44 -10.32 21.17
C GLN A 162 10.81 -9.82 20.70
N ASP A 163 10.87 -9.25 19.50
CA ASP A 163 12.10 -8.67 18.97
C ASP A 163 12.58 -7.49 19.83
N GLN A 164 11.66 -6.64 20.29
CA GLN A 164 11.99 -5.55 21.23
C GLN A 164 12.55 -6.09 22.56
N MET A 165 12.02 -7.18 23.08
CA MET A 165 12.51 -7.81 24.31
C MET A 165 13.90 -8.42 24.12
N THR A 166 14.17 -9.01 22.96
CA THR A 166 15.46 -9.66 22.66
C THR A 166 16.62 -8.65 22.57
N VAL A 167 16.34 -7.43 22.15
CA VAL A 167 17.34 -6.35 21.98
C VAL A 167 17.41 -5.42 23.19
N ALA A 168 16.55 -5.59 24.20
CA ALA A 168 16.43 -4.68 25.32
C ALA A 168 17.65 -4.76 26.27
N GLU A 169 18.28 -3.62 26.55
CA GLU A 169 19.35 -3.50 27.55
C GLU A 169 18.84 -3.61 28.99
N ASP A 170 17.59 -3.13 29.26
CA ASP A 170 16.91 -3.22 30.55
C ASP A 170 15.58 -3.98 30.40
N VAL A 171 15.66 -5.30 30.56
CA VAL A 171 14.51 -6.20 30.44
C VAL A 171 13.38 -5.86 31.42
N PRO A 172 13.63 -5.61 32.73
CA PRO A 172 12.56 -5.23 33.67
C PRO A 172 11.86 -3.92 33.35
N ALA A 173 12.58 -2.92 32.80
CA ALA A 173 11.96 -1.65 32.37
C ALA A 173 11.09 -1.86 31.14
N THR A 174 11.56 -2.63 30.18
CA THR A 174 10.85 -2.97 28.95
C THR A 174 9.57 -3.78 29.27
N GLN A 175 9.65 -4.75 30.16
CA GLN A 175 8.49 -5.50 30.64
C GLN A 175 7.42 -4.60 31.27
N ARG A 176 7.84 -3.66 32.13
CA ARG A 176 6.91 -2.68 32.75
C ARG A 176 6.28 -1.77 31.69
N MET A 177 7.06 -1.33 30.70
CA MET A 177 6.55 -0.51 29.59
C MET A 177 5.52 -1.28 28.78
N LEU A 178 5.80 -2.51 28.38
CA LEU A 178 4.86 -3.35 27.61
C LEU A 178 3.60 -3.64 28.41
N LEU A 179 3.76 -4.01 29.68
CA LEU A 179 2.62 -4.27 30.57
C LEU A 179 1.75 -3.02 30.77
N SER A 180 2.33 -1.82 30.81
CA SER A 180 1.58 -0.57 30.95
C SER A 180 0.71 -0.24 29.71
N ARG A 181 1.03 -0.78 28.55
CA ARG A 181 0.25 -0.63 27.31
C ARG A 181 -1.01 -1.52 27.31
N ILE A 182 -1.02 -2.58 28.10
CA ILE A 182 -2.15 -3.52 28.21
C ILE A 182 -3.11 -2.99 29.27
N PRO A 183 -4.43 -2.98 29.05
CA PRO A 183 -5.40 -2.58 30.06
C PRO A 183 -5.26 -3.43 31.35
N GLU A 184 -5.57 -2.86 32.51
CA GLU A 184 -5.54 -3.61 33.77
C GLU A 184 -6.65 -4.66 33.84
N GLN A 185 -7.79 -4.33 33.25
CA GLN A 185 -8.95 -5.20 33.11
C GLN A 185 -9.53 -5.05 31.70
N GLY A 186 -10.09 -6.11 31.15
CA GLY A 186 -10.62 -6.05 29.80
C GLY A 186 -10.95 -7.44 29.25
N PHE A 187 -10.73 -7.60 27.96
CA PHE A 187 -11.03 -8.82 27.24
C PHE A 187 -9.86 -9.28 26.40
N LEU A 188 -9.60 -10.58 26.38
CA LEU A 188 -8.78 -11.24 25.38
C LEU A 188 -9.69 -11.77 24.27
N SER A 189 -9.51 -11.31 23.06
CA SER A 189 -10.29 -11.75 21.91
C SER A 189 -9.50 -11.65 20.63
N VAL A 190 -9.97 -12.29 19.57
CA VAL A 190 -9.43 -12.11 18.23
C VAL A 190 -9.92 -10.79 17.64
N SER A 191 -9.06 -10.09 16.92
CA SER A 191 -9.47 -8.87 16.24
C SER A 191 -10.38 -9.19 15.04
N ALA A 192 -11.64 -8.77 15.12
CA ALA A 192 -12.56 -8.81 13.99
C ALA A 192 -12.43 -7.60 13.03
N ALA A 193 -11.52 -6.66 13.34
CA ALA A 193 -11.37 -5.40 12.59
C ALA A 193 -11.06 -5.65 11.10
N GLY A 194 -10.24 -6.65 10.79
CA GLY A 194 -9.89 -7.04 9.42
C GLY A 194 -11.10 -7.53 8.63
N ASP A 195 -11.87 -8.44 9.21
CA ASP A 195 -13.06 -9.03 8.59
C ASP A 195 -14.15 -7.97 8.38
N LEU A 196 -14.41 -7.15 9.39
CA LEU A 196 -15.39 -6.06 9.30
C LEU A 196 -14.97 -5.01 8.27
N ALA A 197 -13.69 -4.68 8.19
CA ALA A 197 -13.18 -3.76 7.16
C ALA A 197 -13.33 -4.35 5.75
N LEU A 198 -13.11 -5.66 5.59
CA LEU A 198 -13.32 -6.35 4.31
C LEU A 198 -14.81 -6.34 3.92
N ILE A 199 -15.69 -6.69 4.85
CA ILE A 199 -17.16 -6.66 4.63
C ILE A 199 -17.58 -5.24 4.21
N ARG A 200 -17.12 -4.21 4.92
CA ARG A 200 -17.41 -2.80 4.56
C ARG A 200 -16.95 -2.43 3.15
N ARG A 201 -15.78 -2.91 2.73
CA ARG A 201 -15.30 -2.70 1.35
C ARG A 201 -16.23 -3.36 0.33
N HIS A 202 -16.69 -4.57 0.61
CA HIS A 202 -17.66 -5.27 -0.25
C HIS A 202 -19.00 -4.53 -0.29
N GLU A 203 -19.52 -4.05 0.84
CA GLU A 203 -20.75 -3.24 0.89
C GLU A 203 -20.61 -1.96 0.05
N MET A 204 -19.48 -1.27 0.15
CA MET A 204 -19.21 -0.09 -0.69
C MET A 204 -19.15 -0.45 -2.17
N ALA A 205 -18.57 -1.60 -2.53
CA ALA A 205 -18.51 -2.07 -3.91
C ALA A 205 -19.92 -2.37 -4.45
N ILE A 206 -20.75 -3.11 -3.69
CA ILE A 206 -22.14 -3.39 -4.05
C ILE A 206 -22.93 -2.09 -4.22
N LYS A 207 -22.80 -1.16 -3.28
CA LYS A 207 -23.45 0.15 -3.39
C LYS A 207 -23.04 0.90 -4.65
N ARG A 208 -21.77 0.91 -5.00
CA ARG A 208 -21.29 1.53 -6.25
C ARG A 208 -21.90 0.89 -7.49
N LEU A 209 -22.06 -0.44 -7.49
CA LEU A 209 -22.74 -1.14 -8.59
C LEU A 209 -24.23 -0.79 -8.66
N GLN A 210 -24.91 -0.67 -7.51
CA GLN A 210 -26.33 -0.26 -7.43
C GLN A 210 -26.53 1.18 -7.91
N ASP A 211 -25.63 2.08 -7.53
CA ASP A 211 -25.68 3.51 -7.91
C ASP A 211 -25.13 3.76 -9.33
N GLN A 212 -24.72 2.73 -10.06
CA GLN A 212 -24.05 2.81 -11.38
C GLN A 212 -22.83 3.75 -11.39
N GLY A 213 -22.23 4.00 -10.21
CA GLY A 213 -21.10 4.92 -10.02
C GLY A 213 -19.73 4.35 -10.39
N GLY A 214 -19.69 3.28 -11.17
CA GLY A 214 -18.45 2.66 -11.64
C GLY A 214 -17.93 3.28 -12.93
N TYR A 215 -16.64 3.11 -13.21
CA TYR A 215 -16.03 3.50 -14.49
C TYR A 215 -16.49 2.63 -15.67
N ALA A 216 -16.98 1.41 -15.38
CA ALA A 216 -17.54 0.49 -16.34
C ALA A 216 -19.07 0.38 -16.10
N PRO A 217 -19.89 1.17 -16.79
CA PRO A 217 -21.35 1.27 -16.53
C PRO A 217 -22.10 -0.06 -16.74
N TYR A 218 -21.54 -0.95 -17.55
CA TYR A 218 -22.15 -2.27 -17.82
C TYR A 218 -21.65 -3.39 -16.91
N LEU A 219 -20.78 -3.11 -15.93
CA LEU A 219 -20.17 -4.14 -15.10
C LEU A 219 -21.18 -4.98 -14.33
N SER A 220 -22.21 -4.37 -13.78
CA SER A 220 -23.29 -5.09 -13.10
C SER A 220 -24.08 -6.01 -14.05
N SER A 221 -24.31 -5.56 -15.29
CA SER A 221 -24.98 -6.37 -16.31
C SER A 221 -24.14 -7.59 -16.70
N TYR A 222 -22.84 -7.43 -16.90
CA TYR A 222 -21.95 -8.57 -17.17
C TYR A 222 -21.92 -9.61 -16.04
N LEU A 223 -22.01 -9.15 -14.80
CA LEU A 223 -21.94 -10.04 -13.64
C LEU A 223 -23.23 -10.82 -13.40
N PHE A 224 -24.38 -10.22 -13.67
CA PHE A 224 -25.68 -10.75 -13.24
C PHE A 224 -26.68 -11.00 -14.36
N ASP A 225 -26.55 -10.29 -15.48
CA ASP A 225 -27.40 -10.44 -16.64
C ASP A 225 -26.59 -10.49 -17.94
N VAL A 226 -26.07 -11.68 -18.22
CA VAL A 226 -25.19 -11.94 -19.38
C VAL A 226 -25.81 -11.53 -20.71
N LYS A 227 -27.14 -11.47 -20.80
CA LYS A 227 -27.82 -11.05 -22.03
C LYS A 227 -27.55 -9.58 -22.40
N GLN A 228 -27.22 -8.77 -21.44
CA GLN A 228 -26.85 -7.36 -21.62
C GLN A 228 -25.34 -7.15 -21.84
N ALA A 229 -24.54 -8.21 -21.73
CA ALA A 229 -23.11 -8.12 -21.91
C ALA A 229 -22.75 -7.76 -23.36
N LYS A 230 -21.79 -6.85 -23.52
CA LYS A 230 -21.23 -6.52 -24.81
C LYS A 230 -20.18 -7.53 -25.20
N ASN A 231 -20.34 -8.14 -26.36
CA ASN A 231 -19.30 -8.98 -26.95
C ASN A 231 -18.44 -8.16 -27.92
N PRO A 232 -17.12 -8.43 -27.99
CA PRO A 232 -16.29 -7.81 -29.00
C PRO A 232 -16.75 -8.26 -30.39
N THR A 233 -16.83 -7.32 -31.32
CA THR A 233 -17.24 -7.61 -32.71
C THR A 233 -16.14 -8.33 -33.49
N THR A 234 -14.88 -8.09 -33.13
CA THR A 234 -13.69 -8.70 -33.74
C THR A 234 -12.65 -8.96 -32.67
N THR A 235 -11.90 -10.08 -32.78
CA THR A 235 -10.76 -10.33 -31.90
C THR A 235 -9.52 -9.69 -32.51
N GLU A 236 -8.91 -8.81 -31.75
CA GLU A 236 -7.68 -8.16 -32.14
C GLU A 236 -6.50 -9.14 -32.01
N LYS A 237 -5.72 -9.29 -33.07
CA LYS A 237 -4.58 -10.20 -33.08
C LYS A 237 -3.31 -9.50 -32.62
N VAL A 238 -2.52 -10.20 -31.80
CA VAL A 238 -1.21 -9.73 -31.36
C VAL A 238 -0.20 -10.02 -32.47
N SER A 239 0.43 -8.97 -32.98
CA SER A 239 1.44 -9.11 -34.05
C SER A 239 2.81 -9.52 -33.54
N GLN A 240 3.17 -9.12 -32.33
CA GLN A 240 4.46 -9.40 -31.71
C GLN A 240 4.31 -9.76 -30.24
N TRP A 241 4.77 -10.93 -29.89
CA TRP A 241 4.76 -11.47 -28.53
C TRP A 241 6.06 -11.09 -27.80
N PHE A 242 5.97 -10.80 -26.51
CA PHE A 242 7.14 -10.59 -25.65
C PHE A 242 7.73 -11.93 -25.17
N ARG A 243 6.91 -12.99 -25.19
CA ARG A 243 7.30 -14.34 -24.79
C ARG A 243 7.06 -15.33 -25.93
N ASP A 244 8.10 -16.09 -26.25
CA ASP A 244 8.04 -17.09 -27.32
C ASP A 244 7.45 -18.42 -26.84
N ASP A 245 7.45 -18.67 -25.50
CA ASP A 245 7.04 -19.93 -24.86
C ASP A 245 5.53 -20.04 -24.61
N LEU A 246 4.72 -19.12 -25.11
CA LEU A 246 3.27 -19.15 -24.94
C LEU A 246 2.63 -20.22 -25.84
N ASN A 247 1.80 -21.08 -25.23
CA ASN A 247 0.99 -22.02 -25.99
C ASN A 247 -0.22 -21.32 -26.68
N PRO A 248 -0.88 -21.99 -27.65
CA PRO A 248 -1.99 -21.41 -28.41
C PRO A 248 -3.14 -20.90 -27.52
N PHE A 249 -3.48 -21.62 -26.45
CA PHE A 249 -4.55 -21.23 -25.53
C PHE A 249 -4.18 -19.99 -24.71
N GLN A 250 -2.94 -19.87 -24.31
CA GLN A 250 -2.44 -18.68 -23.61
C GLN A 250 -2.44 -17.46 -24.53
N LYS A 251 -2.04 -17.64 -25.79
CA LYS A 251 -2.09 -16.58 -26.81
C LYS A 251 -3.53 -16.12 -27.03
N GLU A 252 -4.46 -17.06 -27.22
CA GLU A 252 -5.90 -16.75 -27.34
C GLU A 252 -6.43 -16.01 -26.13
N ALA A 253 -6.04 -16.41 -24.91
CA ALA A 253 -6.43 -15.72 -23.67
C ALA A 253 -5.95 -14.27 -23.64
N VAL A 254 -4.70 -14.00 -24.01
CA VAL A 254 -4.15 -12.63 -24.09
C VAL A 254 -4.92 -11.81 -25.14
N GLU A 255 -5.15 -12.35 -26.32
CA GLU A 255 -5.94 -11.67 -27.37
C GLU A 255 -7.36 -11.32 -26.90
N LYS A 256 -8.01 -12.22 -26.16
CA LYS A 256 -9.33 -11.96 -25.54
C LYS A 256 -9.27 -10.86 -24.48
N ILE A 257 -8.23 -10.84 -23.64
CA ILE A 257 -8.04 -9.78 -22.63
C ILE A 257 -7.93 -8.41 -23.31
N ILE A 258 -7.10 -8.33 -24.34
CA ILE A 258 -6.81 -7.08 -25.04
C ILE A 258 -8.04 -6.57 -25.82
N THR A 259 -8.87 -7.50 -26.32
CA THR A 259 -10.04 -7.17 -27.14
C THR A 259 -11.30 -6.91 -26.32
N ALA A 260 -11.32 -7.33 -25.05
CA ALA A 260 -12.51 -7.22 -24.22
C ALA A 260 -12.93 -5.75 -24.03
N PRO A 261 -14.18 -5.40 -24.31
CA PRO A 261 -14.64 -4.02 -24.19
C PRO A 261 -14.68 -3.54 -22.74
N ASP A 262 -15.04 -4.42 -21.79
CA ASP A 262 -15.19 -4.08 -20.37
C ASP A 262 -14.68 -5.18 -19.43
N LEU A 263 -15.01 -6.45 -19.67
CA LEU A 263 -14.70 -7.57 -18.79
C LEU A 263 -14.26 -8.79 -19.57
N CYS A 264 -13.16 -9.41 -19.14
CA CYS A 264 -12.72 -10.72 -19.63
C CYS A 264 -12.48 -11.64 -18.44
N LEU A 265 -13.10 -12.81 -18.43
CA LEU A 265 -12.93 -13.82 -17.40
C LEU A 265 -12.03 -14.96 -17.92
N ILE A 266 -10.89 -15.16 -17.26
CA ILE A 266 -9.97 -16.24 -17.59
C ILE A 266 -9.94 -17.24 -16.45
N GLN A 267 -10.40 -18.45 -16.69
CA GLN A 267 -10.37 -19.54 -15.75
C GLN A 267 -9.33 -20.60 -16.18
N GLY A 268 -8.61 -21.14 -15.23
CA GLY A 268 -7.67 -22.22 -15.47
C GLY A 268 -7.24 -22.92 -14.17
N PRO A 269 -7.01 -24.23 -14.19
CA PRO A 269 -6.46 -24.98 -13.07
C PRO A 269 -5.10 -24.45 -12.60
N PRO A 270 -4.62 -24.86 -11.43
CA PRO A 270 -3.22 -24.61 -11.02
C PRO A 270 -2.24 -25.15 -12.08
N GLY A 271 -1.14 -24.44 -12.31
CA GLY A 271 -0.08 -24.85 -13.24
C GLY A 271 -0.32 -24.53 -14.73
N THR A 272 -1.49 -24.02 -15.13
CA THR A 272 -1.78 -23.69 -16.55
C THR A 272 -1.10 -22.43 -17.07
N GLY A 273 -0.31 -21.73 -16.24
CA GLY A 273 0.40 -20.52 -16.63
C GLY A 273 -0.45 -19.25 -16.63
N LYS A 274 -1.50 -19.16 -15.81
CA LYS A 274 -2.31 -17.94 -15.67
C LYS A 274 -1.47 -16.68 -15.41
N THR A 275 -0.47 -16.79 -14.54
CA THR A 275 0.43 -15.67 -14.23
C THR A 275 1.27 -15.27 -15.45
N THR A 276 1.61 -16.23 -16.31
CA THR A 276 2.31 -15.94 -17.57
C THR A 276 1.41 -15.16 -18.55
N VAL A 277 0.14 -15.56 -18.65
CA VAL A 277 -0.87 -14.83 -19.43
C VAL A 277 -1.07 -13.41 -18.90
N ILE A 278 -1.16 -13.23 -17.58
CA ILE A 278 -1.27 -11.91 -16.94
C ILE A 278 -0.06 -11.04 -17.30
N ALA A 279 1.16 -11.58 -17.15
CA ALA A 279 2.37 -10.84 -17.47
C ALA A 279 2.40 -10.39 -18.94
N GLU A 280 2.12 -11.30 -19.87
CA GLU A 280 2.07 -10.98 -21.30
C GLU A 280 0.99 -9.92 -21.61
N ALA A 281 -0.22 -10.07 -21.04
CA ALA A 281 -1.29 -9.11 -21.23
C ALA A 281 -0.90 -7.72 -20.74
N ILE A 282 -0.25 -7.61 -19.57
CA ILE A 282 0.25 -6.35 -19.03
C ILE A 282 1.27 -5.72 -19.99
N MET A 283 2.19 -6.52 -20.53
CA MET A 283 3.20 -6.05 -21.49
C MET A 283 2.55 -5.49 -22.76
N GLN A 284 1.56 -6.20 -23.31
CA GLN A 284 0.84 -5.79 -24.51
C GLN A 284 0.05 -4.48 -24.29
N LEU A 285 -0.63 -4.36 -23.14
CA LEU A 285 -1.38 -3.15 -22.78
C LEU A 285 -0.44 -1.95 -22.53
N ALA A 286 0.68 -2.17 -21.83
CA ALA A 286 1.67 -1.14 -21.58
C ALA A 286 2.32 -0.64 -22.88
N ARG A 287 2.59 -1.54 -23.84
CA ARG A 287 3.09 -1.16 -25.18
C ARG A 287 2.13 -0.25 -25.92
N ARG A 288 0.82 -0.32 -25.66
CA ARG A 288 -0.21 0.58 -26.19
C ARG A 288 -0.30 1.91 -25.43
N GLY A 289 0.51 2.09 -24.39
CA GLY A 289 0.48 3.26 -23.52
C GLY A 289 -0.64 3.22 -22.47
N GLU A 290 -1.26 2.06 -22.26
CA GLU A 290 -2.33 1.90 -21.30
C GLU A 290 -1.79 1.75 -19.86
N ARG A 291 -2.61 2.16 -18.88
CA ARG A 291 -2.29 2.00 -17.47
C ARG A 291 -2.97 0.75 -16.93
N VAL A 292 -2.20 -0.15 -16.34
CA VAL A 292 -2.71 -1.41 -15.82
C VAL A 292 -2.63 -1.44 -14.30
N LEU A 293 -3.73 -1.76 -13.62
CA LEU A 293 -3.77 -2.03 -12.20
C LEU A 293 -3.87 -3.55 -11.97
N LEU A 294 -2.81 -4.13 -11.40
CA LEU A 294 -2.81 -5.52 -10.95
C LEU A 294 -3.18 -5.57 -9.46
N ALA A 295 -4.25 -6.29 -9.12
CA ALA A 295 -4.70 -6.46 -7.74
C ALA A 295 -4.93 -7.95 -7.41
N SER A 296 -4.55 -8.34 -6.20
CA SER A 296 -4.81 -9.68 -5.67
C SER A 296 -5.04 -9.62 -4.15
N GLN A 297 -5.72 -10.62 -3.60
CA GLN A 297 -5.85 -10.80 -2.16
C GLN A 297 -4.53 -11.26 -1.51
N ALA A 298 -3.75 -12.08 -2.23
CA ALA A 298 -2.46 -12.58 -1.77
C ALA A 298 -1.32 -11.69 -2.27
N HIS A 299 -0.45 -11.25 -1.37
CA HIS A 299 0.75 -10.48 -1.70
C HIS A 299 1.66 -11.25 -2.66
N THR A 300 1.88 -12.54 -2.37
CA THR A 300 2.71 -13.45 -3.19
C THR A 300 2.23 -13.56 -4.64
N ALA A 301 0.93 -13.49 -4.89
CA ALA A 301 0.40 -13.58 -6.25
C ALA A 301 0.74 -12.34 -7.08
N VAL A 302 0.75 -11.16 -6.47
CA VAL A 302 1.18 -9.92 -7.12
C VAL A 302 2.69 -9.96 -7.37
N ASP A 303 3.46 -10.38 -6.36
CA ASP A 303 4.91 -10.42 -6.43
C ASP A 303 5.38 -11.42 -7.49
N ASN A 304 4.77 -12.61 -7.58
CA ASN A 304 5.03 -13.60 -8.64
C ASN A 304 4.69 -13.08 -10.05
N ALA A 305 3.70 -12.22 -10.18
CA ALA A 305 3.40 -11.60 -11.46
C ALA A 305 4.43 -10.52 -11.82
N LEU A 306 4.88 -9.75 -10.83
CA LEU A 306 5.92 -8.74 -11.00
C LEU A 306 7.27 -9.37 -11.40
N ASP A 307 7.64 -10.48 -10.77
CA ASP A 307 8.83 -11.25 -11.14
C ASP A 307 8.82 -11.65 -12.62
N ARG A 308 7.66 -12.12 -13.12
CA ARG A 308 7.49 -12.51 -14.53
C ARG A 308 7.52 -11.32 -15.50
N LEU A 309 7.14 -10.14 -15.07
CA LEU A 309 7.29 -8.91 -15.86
C LEU A 309 8.76 -8.51 -16.00
N GLY A 310 9.58 -8.87 -15.01
CA GLY A 310 10.98 -8.54 -14.99
C GLY A 310 11.25 -7.03 -14.97
N LYS A 311 12.48 -6.66 -15.29
CA LYS A 311 12.92 -5.26 -15.41
C LYS A 311 12.83 -4.79 -16.86
N HIS A 312 11.65 -4.90 -17.46
CA HIS A 312 11.48 -4.46 -18.84
C HIS A 312 11.59 -2.93 -18.93
N PRO A 313 12.40 -2.38 -19.84
CA PRO A 313 12.68 -0.93 -19.91
C PRO A 313 11.42 -0.10 -20.19
N ASP A 314 10.44 -0.64 -20.92
CA ASP A 314 9.21 0.05 -21.26
C ASP A 314 8.16 0.07 -20.14
N LEU A 315 8.41 -0.67 -19.04
CA LEU A 315 7.48 -0.78 -17.91
C LEU A 315 7.92 0.10 -16.74
N ARG A 316 7.01 0.96 -16.32
CA ARG A 316 7.12 1.71 -15.05
C ARG A 316 6.24 1.07 -14.00
N VAL A 317 6.77 0.07 -13.30
CA VAL A 317 6.04 -0.71 -12.32
C VAL A 317 6.21 -0.11 -10.93
N ILE A 318 5.09 0.06 -10.21
CA ILE A 318 5.06 0.48 -8.82
C ILE A 318 4.27 -0.54 -8.00
N ARG A 319 4.90 -1.12 -6.99
CA ARG A 319 4.29 -2.02 -6.02
C ARG A 319 3.75 -1.23 -4.83
N LEU A 320 2.42 -1.18 -4.69
CA LEU A 320 1.78 -0.60 -3.53
C LEU A 320 1.49 -1.69 -2.51
N ALA A 321 1.99 -1.55 -1.29
CA ALA A 321 1.70 -2.43 -0.17
C ALA A 321 1.48 -1.59 1.09
N ARG A 322 0.55 -2.03 1.95
CA ARG A 322 0.34 -1.40 3.26
C ARG A 322 1.46 -1.78 4.22
N ASP A 323 1.89 -3.03 4.14
CA ASP A 323 2.89 -3.64 4.99
C ASP A 323 4.02 -4.13 4.08
N LEU A 324 5.21 -3.56 4.26
CA LEU A 324 6.38 -3.83 3.42
C LEU A 324 7.04 -5.16 3.78
N ASP A 325 6.83 -5.66 4.99
CA ASP A 325 7.42 -6.91 5.47
C ASP A 325 6.75 -8.11 4.80
N LYS A 326 5.48 -7.96 4.41
CA LYS A 326 4.73 -8.97 3.64
C LYS A 326 5.04 -9.00 2.14
N VAL A 327 5.89 -8.10 1.65
CA VAL A 327 6.33 -8.07 0.26
C VAL A 327 7.53 -8.97 0.10
N SER A 328 7.50 -9.90 -0.87
CA SER A 328 8.65 -10.77 -1.16
C SER A 328 9.90 -10.00 -1.57
N GLY A 329 11.08 -10.63 -1.48
CA GLY A 329 12.36 -10.00 -1.83
C GLY A 329 12.36 -9.41 -3.25
N GLU A 330 11.76 -10.10 -4.21
CA GLU A 330 11.63 -9.64 -5.60
C GLU A 330 10.65 -8.47 -5.71
N GLY A 331 9.49 -8.55 -5.03
CA GLY A 331 8.51 -7.46 -4.97
C GLY A 331 9.05 -6.18 -4.35
N LYS A 332 10.00 -6.28 -3.41
CA LYS A 332 10.65 -5.12 -2.77
C LYS A 332 11.35 -4.21 -3.78
N SER A 333 11.87 -4.77 -4.87
CA SER A 333 12.49 -3.99 -5.93
C SER A 333 11.53 -3.04 -6.65
N PHE A 334 10.22 -3.27 -6.59
CA PHE A 334 9.18 -2.49 -7.23
C PHE A 334 8.42 -1.57 -6.26
N VAL A 335 8.76 -1.58 -4.98
CA VAL A 335 8.19 -0.67 -4.00
C VAL A 335 8.50 0.78 -4.37
N GLN A 336 7.59 1.68 -4.06
CA GLN A 336 7.66 3.09 -4.43
C GLN A 336 9.03 3.73 -4.16
N GLN A 337 9.63 3.47 -3.00
CA GLN A 337 10.96 3.99 -2.66
C GLN A 337 12.05 3.45 -3.60
N ALA A 338 12.05 2.14 -3.87
CA ALA A 338 13.02 1.53 -4.77
C ALA A 338 12.81 1.98 -6.23
N ALA A 339 11.57 2.18 -6.66
CA ALA A 339 11.23 2.71 -7.97
C ALA A 339 11.70 4.16 -8.14
N LEU A 340 11.47 5.01 -7.12
CA LEU A 340 11.94 6.39 -7.09
C LEU A 340 13.47 6.46 -7.07
N SER A 341 14.12 5.66 -6.23
CA SER A 341 15.59 5.59 -6.18
C SER A 341 16.19 5.24 -7.54
N ARG A 342 15.65 4.23 -8.22
CA ARG A 342 16.10 3.86 -9.59
C ARG A 342 15.86 4.98 -10.60
N TYR A 343 14.72 5.65 -10.52
CA TYR A 343 14.44 6.78 -11.41
C TYR A 343 15.44 7.92 -11.21
N TYR A 344 15.74 8.26 -9.94
CA TYR A 344 16.73 9.30 -9.65
C TYR A 344 18.16 8.87 -10.01
N SER A 345 18.53 7.61 -9.80
CA SER A 345 19.82 7.10 -10.24
C SER A 345 19.95 7.18 -11.76
N SER A 346 18.94 6.75 -12.51
CA SER A 346 18.91 6.85 -13.96
C SER A 346 18.96 8.31 -14.44
N LEU A 347 18.26 9.22 -13.76
CA LEU A 347 18.30 10.65 -14.07
C LEU A 347 19.68 11.24 -13.77
N ALA A 348 20.29 10.84 -12.65
CA ALA A 348 21.65 11.27 -12.30
C ALA A 348 22.68 10.76 -13.32
N GLU A 349 22.63 9.47 -13.68
CA GLU A 349 23.49 8.88 -14.72
C GLU A 349 23.32 9.59 -16.06
N HIS A 350 22.09 9.83 -16.47
CA HIS A 350 21.81 10.55 -17.71
C HIS A 350 22.31 12.00 -17.67
N SER A 351 22.16 12.66 -16.52
CA SER A 351 22.65 14.02 -16.32
C SER A 351 24.18 14.05 -16.31
N GLU A 352 24.81 13.06 -15.71
CA GLU A 352 26.26 12.93 -15.68
C GLU A 352 26.82 12.70 -17.09
N GLU A 353 26.25 11.74 -17.85
CA GLU A 353 26.74 11.45 -19.20
C GLU A 353 26.50 12.59 -20.19
N ARG A 354 25.34 13.23 -20.14
CA ARG A 354 24.94 14.20 -21.15
C ARG A 354 25.40 15.61 -20.86
N PHE A 355 25.59 15.97 -19.58
CA PHE A 355 25.92 17.33 -19.19
C PHE A 355 27.23 17.44 -18.41
N LEU A 356 27.45 16.60 -17.39
CA LEU A 356 28.61 16.72 -16.53
C LEU A 356 29.89 16.22 -17.20
N ARG A 357 29.88 15.09 -17.86
CA ARG A 357 31.05 14.54 -18.53
C ARG A 357 31.53 15.45 -19.68
N PRO A 358 30.69 15.93 -20.61
CA PRO A 358 31.12 16.92 -21.61
C PRO A 358 31.58 18.23 -20.97
N TRP A 359 31.00 18.61 -19.84
CA TRP A 359 31.44 19.81 -19.12
C TRP A 359 32.82 19.60 -18.49
N HIS A 360 33.09 18.45 -17.86
CA HIS A 360 34.40 18.11 -17.35
C HIS A 360 35.46 18.06 -18.47
N GLU A 361 35.15 17.39 -19.56
CA GLU A 361 36.05 17.35 -20.75
C GLU A 361 36.29 18.74 -21.30
N SER A 362 35.28 19.57 -21.36
CA SER A 362 35.42 20.96 -21.80
C SER A 362 36.22 21.80 -20.80
N SER A 363 36.04 21.56 -19.51
CA SER A 363 36.80 22.20 -18.43
C SER A 363 38.27 21.77 -18.44
N GLU A 364 38.55 20.49 -18.68
CA GLU A 364 39.94 20.01 -18.83
C GLU A 364 40.59 20.58 -20.07
N ARG A 365 39.87 20.68 -21.21
CA ARG A 365 40.37 21.37 -22.40
C ARG A 365 40.62 22.86 -22.16
N LEU A 366 39.74 23.53 -21.42
CA LEU A 366 39.92 24.91 -21.00
C LEU A 366 41.16 25.05 -20.09
N ASN A 367 41.35 24.15 -19.15
CA ASN A 367 42.56 24.13 -18.30
C ASN A 367 43.83 23.87 -19.11
N GLN A 368 43.78 22.98 -20.11
CA GLN A 368 44.86 22.73 -21.02
C GLN A 368 45.12 23.96 -21.90
N LEU A 369 44.10 24.58 -22.46
CA LEU A 369 44.23 25.82 -23.23
C LEU A 369 44.75 26.97 -22.37
N GLN A 370 44.32 27.07 -21.12
CA GLN A 370 44.87 28.01 -20.15
C GLN A 370 46.34 27.76 -19.91
N SER A 371 46.72 26.49 -19.70
CA SER A 371 48.18 26.18 -19.54
C SER A 371 48.99 26.49 -20.79
N TRP A 372 48.40 26.38 -21.99
CA TRP A 372 49.05 26.79 -23.21
C TRP A 372 49.09 28.30 -23.36
N LEU A 373 48.05 29.02 -22.96
CA LEU A 373 48.02 30.48 -22.89
C LEU A 373 49.05 31.01 -21.91
N ASP A 374 49.14 30.41 -20.72
CA ASP A 374 50.11 30.76 -19.72
C ASP A 374 51.55 30.60 -20.26
N ARG A 375 51.82 29.52 -21.04
CA ARG A 375 53.11 29.34 -21.71
C ARG A 375 53.33 30.36 -22.83
N ALA A 376 52.32 30.65 -23.59
CA ALA A 376 52.39 31.67 -24.66
C ALA A 376 52.60 33.06 -24.07
N GLU A 377 51.94 33.36 -22.95
CA GLU A 377 52.18 34.63 -22.24
C GLU A 377 53.59 34.70 -21.60
N TYR A 378 54.07 33.56 -21.09
CA TYR A 378 55.48 33.50 -20.61
C TYR A 378 56.47 33.77 -21.72
N VAL A 379 56.27 33.10 -22.88
CA VAL A 379 57.12 33.34 -24.08
C VAL A 379 56.97 34.78 -24.58
N ARG A 380 55.76 35.35 -24.49
CA ARG A 380 55.49 36.74 -24.88
C ARG A 380 56.07 37.76 -23.92
N ARG A 381 56.20 37.43 -22.64
CA ARG A 381 56.99 38.23 -21.65
C ARG A 381 58.45 38.29 -22.03
N ASP A 382 58.99 37.16 -22.46
CA ASP A 382 60.38 37.12 -22.94
C ASP A 382 60.62 37.93 -24.22
N ILE A 383 59.51 38.26 -24.95
CA ILE A 383 59.54 39.07 -26.17
C ILE A 383 59.25 40.57 -25.91
N GLY A 384 59.13 40.99 -24.64
CA GLY A 384 59.07 42.43 -24.29
C GLY A 384 57.66 43.05 -24.19
N ASP A 385 56.53 42.25 -24.20
CA ASP A 385 55.17 42.77 -24.13
C ASP A 385 54.53 42.59 -22.74
N ALA A 386 55.28 42.92 -21.70
CA ALA A 386 54.87 42.69 -20.31
C ALA A 386 53.59 43.48 -19.88
N GLU A 387 53.36 44.66 -20.42
CA GLU A 387 52.20 45.48 -20.02
C GLU A 387 50.87 44.98 -20.59
N GLN A 388 50.83 44.44 -21.81
CA GLN A 388 49.63 43.88 -22.38
C GLN A 388 49.26 42.51 -21.74
N GLY A 389 50.23 41.77 -21.26
CA GLY A 389 50.04 40.51 -20.50
C GLY A 389 49.30 40.72 -19.19
N ILE A 390 49.64 41.78 -18.47
CA ILE A 390 49.00 42.12 -17.20
C ILE A 390 47.48 42.45 -17.38
N VAL A 391 47.17 43.28 -18.37
CA VAL A 391 45.78 43.66 -18.66
C VAL A 391 44.94 42.44 -19.07
N ARG A 392 45.52 41.54 -19.89
CA ARG A 392 44.82 40.30 -20.29
C ARG A 392 44.66 39.35 -19.10
N PHE A 393 45.64 39.24 -18.21
CA PHE A 393 45.57 38.41 -17.03
C PHE A 393 44.48 38.90 -16.05
N GLU A 394 44.28 40.18 -15.88
CA GLU A 394 43.21 40.76 -15.09
C GLU A 394 41.82 40.47 -15.69
N GLN A 395 41.71 40.54 -17.04
CA GLN A 395 40.46 40.19 -17.73
C GLN A 395 40.12 38.71 -17.62
N ASP A 396 41.09 37.82 -17.73
CA ASP A 396 40.84 36.38 -17.59
C ASP A 396 40.49 35.98 -16.12
N ARG A 397 41.08 36.68 -15.15
CA ARG A 397 40.75 36.55 -13.72
C ARG A 397 39.32 37.01 -13.44
N ALA A 398 38.87 38.07 -14.05
CA ALA A 398 37.47 38.55 -13.98
C ALA A 398 36.49 37.55 -14.60
N ARG A 399 36.85 36.90 -15.71
CA ARG A 399 36.06 35.83 -16.34
C ARG A 399 35.93 34.61 -15.45
N GLY A 400 37.05 34.17 -14.85
CA GLY A 400 37.02 33.05 -13.94
C GLY A 400 36.25 33.32 -12.65
N LYS A 401 36.18 34.59 -12.21
CA LYS A 401 35.33 35.01 -11.09
C LYS A 401 33.85 34.93 -11.50
N LEU A 402 33.51 35.38 -12.68
CA LEU A 402 32.14 35.31 -13.23
C LEU A 402 31.68 33.86 -13.45
N GLU A 403 32.61 32.98 -13.88
CA GLU A 403 32.32 31.56 -14.06
C GLU A 403 32.09 30.83 -12.73
N ARG A 404 32.87 31.18 -11.70
CA ARG A 404 32.61 30.66 -10.33
C ARG A 404 31.26 31.11 -9.81
N ASP A 405 30.91 32.34 -10.04
CA ASP A 405 29.62 32.87 -9.59
C ASP A 405 28.46 32.20 -10.36
N ARG A 406 28.63 31.92 -11.64
CA ARG A 406 27.66 31.13 -12.42
C ARG A 406 27.61 29.66 -12.03
N ALA A 407 28.74 29.05 -11.72
CA ALA A 407 28.76 27.68 -11.19
C ALA A 407 28.11 27.58 -9.81
N TRP A 408 28.31 28.60 -8.96
CA TRP A 408 27.66 28.70 -7.67
C TRP A 408 26.13 28.88 -7.80
N GLN A 409 25.67 29.69 -8.73
CA GLN A 409 24.25 29.83 -9.04
C GLN A 409 23.62 28.50 -9.53
N ARG A 410 24.32 27.75 -10.39
CA ARG A 410 23.85 26.42 -10.83
C ARG A 410 23.76 25.40 -9.68
N LEU A 411 24.71 25.44 -8.74
CA LEU A 411 24.65 24.62 -7.53
C LEU A 411 23.47 24.98 -6.63
N GLN A 412 23.17 26.26 -6.50
CA GLN A 412 21.96 26.69 -5.76
C GLN A 412 20.68 26.28 -6.46
N GLU A 413 20.59 26.41 -7.78
CA GLU A 413 19.42 25.94 -8.55
C GLU A 413 19.23 24.42 -8.44
N GLN A 414 20.33 23.66 -8.38
CA GLN A 414 20.27 22.21 -8.20
C GLN A 414 19.86 21.83 -6.77
N ALA A 415 20.29 22.60 -5.77
CA ALA A 415 19.83 22.44 -4.38
C ALA A 415 18.33 22.73 -4.23
N GLN A 416 17.84 23.77 -4.94
CA GLN A 416 16.42 24.10 -4.98
C GLN A 416 15.60 22.99 -5.64
N LYS A 417 16.05 22.47 -6.79
CA LYS A 417 15.41 21.32 -7.45
C LYS A 417 15.35 20.09 -6.57
N ASN A 418 16.41 19.83 -5.79
CA ASN A 418 16.41 18.74 -4.82
C ASN A 418 15.42 18.98 -3.66
N GLN A 419 15.19 20.23 -3.28
CA GLN A 419 14.19 20.60 -2.28
C GLN A 419 12.76 20.42 -2.82
N ASP A 420 12.51 20.78 -4.07
CA ASP A 420 11.24 20.55 -4.77
C ASP A 420 10.92 19.04 -4.92
N VAL A 421 11.97 18.27 -5.22
CA VAL A 421 11.87 16.80 -5.27
C VAL A 421 11.50 16.21 -3.91
N LYS A 422 12.09 16.71 -2.82
CA LYS A 422 11.69 16.31 -1.45
C LYS A 422 10.22 16.68 -1.16
N GLN A 423 9.78 17.85 -1.58
CA GLN A 423 8.39 18.28 -1.42
C GLN A 423 7.43 17.42 -2.26
N ARG A 424 7.80 17.10 -3.52
CA ARG A 424 7.03 16.16 -4.36
C ARG A 424 6.93 14.77 -3.74
N ARG A 425 8.03 14.26 -3.17
CA ARG A 425 8.02 12.99 -2.43
C ARG A 425 7.06 13.03 -1.24
N ASN A 426 7.09 14.11 -0.46
CA ASN A 426 6.20 14.24 0.70
C ASN A 426 4.73 14.35 0.28
N ARG A 427 4.44 15.03 -0.86
CA ARG A 427 3.09 15.06 -1.44
C ARG A 427 2.64 13.68 -1.92
N LEU A 428 3.52 12.89 -2.57
CA LEU A 428 3.22 11.52 -2.99
C LEU A 428 3.00 10.58 -1.80
N LEU A 429 3.73 10.78 -0.70
CA LEU A 429 3.50 10.03 0.54
C LEU A 429 2.13 10.37 1.16
N ALA A 430 1.77 11.65 1.19
CA ALA A 430 0.45 12.10 1.64
C ALA A 430 -0.67 11.56 0.74
N PHE A 431 -0.45 11.51 -0.58
CA PHE A 431 -1.39 10.90 -1.53
C PHE A 431 -1.52 9.39 -1.34
N LYS A 432 -0.41 8.72 -1.01
CA LYS A 432 -0.44 7.29 -0.64
C LYS A 432 -1.26 7.06 0.63
N GLU A 433 -1.07 7.89 1.65
CA GLU A 433 -1.86 7.82 2.89
C GLU A 433 -3.33 8.09 2.61
N PHE A 434 -3.63 9.05 1.74
CA PHE A 434 -4.98 9.34 1.26
C PHE A 434 -5.62 8.13 0.54
N LEU A 435 -4.89 7.48 -0.38
CA LEU A 435 -5.38 6.29 -1.10
C LEU A 435 -5.60 5.08 -0.18
N VAL A 436 -4.83 4.99 0.89
CA VAL A 436 -4.92 3.89 1.87
C VAL A 436 -6.05 4.15 2.88
N ALA A 437 -6.32 5.41 3.20
CA ALA A 437 -7.36 5.78 4.14
C ALA A 437 -8.80 5.62 3.59
N GLY A 438 -8.97 5.62 2.27
CA GLY A 438 -10.25 5.32 1.60
C GLY A 438 -11.38 6.33 1.82
N ASP A 439 -11.14 7.40 2.58
CA ASP A 439 -12.17 8.38 2.92
C ASP A 439 -11.53 9.77 3.10
N GLY A 440 -11.79 10.66 2.19
CA GLY A 440 -11.43 12.06 2.36
C GLY A 440 -11.29 12.84 1.07
N ASP A 441 -11.58 14.13 1.17
CA ASP A 441 -11.37 15.09 0.09
C ASP A 441 -9.90 15.22 -0.28
N ILE A 442 -9.62 15.39 -1.57
CA ILE A 442 -8.25 15.67 -2.05
C ILE A 442 -7.72 16.90 -1.30
N PRO A 443 -6.53 16.82 -0.68
CA PRO A 443 -5.99 17.95 0.06
C PRO A 443 -5.93 19.22 -0.79
N GLU A 444 -6.36 20.36 -0.24
CA GLU A 444 -6.36 21.66 -0.91
C GLU A 444 -4.97 22.00 -1.46
N GLY A 445 -4.89 22.39 -2.72
CA GLY A 445 -3.64 22.77 -3.38
C GLY A 445 -2.92 21.66 -4.15
N TRP A 446 -3.54 20.48 -4.32
CA TRP A 446 -3.01 19.43 -5.18
C TRP A 446 -3.37 19.67 -6.66
N SER A 447 -2.35 19.88 -7.46
CA SER A 447 -2.38 19.73 -8.91
C SER A 447 -1.31 18.71 -9.31
N LEU A 448 -1.61 17.86 -10.27
CA LEU A 448 -0.57 17.00 -10.86
C LEU A 448 0.53 17.90 -11.41
N PRO A 449 1.81 17.61 -11.16
CA PRO A 449 2.90 18.32 -11.80
C PRO A 449 2.78 18.14 -13.31
N GLU A 450 2.90 19.21 -14.08
CA GLU A 450 3.08 19.14 -15.52
C GLU A 450 4.32 18.27 -15.85
N PRO A 451 4.28 17.50 -16.92
CA PRO A 451 5.32 16.54 -17.28
C PRO A 451 6.71 17.15 -17.50
#